data_cb5e7a491084bcc3198b7b571898842d
#
_entry.id   cb5e7a491084bcc3198b7b571898842d
#
_cell.length_a   1.000
_cell.length_b   1.000
_cell.length_c   1.000
_cell.angle_alpha   90.00
_cell.angle_beta   90.00
_cell.angle_gamma   90.00
#
_symmetry.space_group_name_H-M   'P 1'
#
loop_
_entity.id
_entity.type
_entity.pdbx_description
1 polymer ?
#
loop_
_entity_poly.entity_id
_entity_poly.type
_entity_poly.pdbx_seq_one_letter_code
_entity_poly.pdbx_strand_id
1 'polypeptide(L)'
;MKIKQVLEALERFAPLPLQESWDNAGLQIGLTEAEVSGALLCLDVTESVVDEAIRRGCNLIVSHHPLLFRGLKQVADMNDVQRTVRRAIKEDICVVSMHTNLDNAQDGVNFKIAERLGQTCPQTPPPAPPRKERGEAPPLTPSQKERGIVGMGDEQKPGQWVMLTLEAPMESRTFVEYVKDRMEAQCAMCNGLMHRPIQKVAICGGAGDFLLDDVIAAGADAFVTGEMNYHQYFGHEQEIQICVIGHYESEHFTTEVLRDVIERECPGVRCCIAETNTNPIRWV
;
A
#
# COMPACT_ATOMS: atom_id res chain seq x y z
N MET A 1 -27.60 0.36 7.32
CA MET A 1 -26.49 -0.62 7.54
C MET A 1 -25.57 -0.09 8.61
N LYS A 2 -25.12 -0.92 9.54
CA LYS A 2 -24.21 -0.51 10.61
C LYS A 2 -22.75 -0.51 10.15
N ILE A 3 -21.90 0.31 10.75
CA ILE A 3 -20.47 0.40 10.45
C ILE A 3 -19.78 -0.96 10.61
N LYS A 4 -20.11 -1.76 11.64
CA LYS A 4 -19.58 -3.11 11.81
C LYS A 4 -19.78 -4.03 10.62
N GLN A 5 -20.87 -3.89 9.88
CA GLN A 5 -21.14 -4.71 8.71
C GLN A 5 -20.23 -4.33 7.53
N VAL A 6 -19.88 -3.04 7.41
CA VAL A 6 -18.87 -2.59 6.44
C VAL A 6 -17.49 -3.11 6.84
N LEU A 7 -17.14 -3.01 8.13
CA LEU A 7 -15.86 -3.55 8.64
C LEU A 7 -15.75 -5.07 8.38
N GLU A 8 -16.80 -5.84 8.70
CA GLU A 8 -16.85 -7.28 8.42
C GLU A 8 -16.71 -7.60 6.93
N ALA A 9 -17.25 -6.75 6.04
CA ALA A 9 -17.11 -6.93 4.60
C ALA A 9 -15.67 -6.68 4.13
N LEU A 10 -15.04 -5.64 4.63
CA LEU A 10 -13.63 -5.33 4.36
C LEU A 10 -12.69 -6.44 4.90
N GLU A 11 -12.95 -6.95 6.11
CA GLU A 11 -12.17 -8.02 6.72
C GLU A 11 -12.39 -9.38 6.04
N ARG A 12 -13.54 -9.63 5.40
CA ARG A 12 -13.70 -10.83 4.54
C ARG A 12 -12.85 -10.75 3.28
N PHE A 13 -12.69 -9.56 2.70
CA PHE A 13 -11.85 -9.35 1.52
C PHE A 13 -10.36 -9.39 1.86
N ALA A 14 -9.95 -8.68 2.90
CA ALA A 14 -8.57 -8.63 3.38
C ALA A 14 -8.52 -8.92 4.89
N PRO A 15 -8.49 -10.20 5.29
CA PRO A 15 -8.52 -10.61 6.70
C PRO A 15 -7.36 -10.02 7.52
N LEU A 16 -7.65 -9.57 8.75
CA LEU A 16 -6.63 -9.02 9.65
C LEU A 16 -5.41 -9.92 9.88
N PRO A 17 -5.53 -11.27 9.92
CA PRO A 17 -4.35 -12.13 10.04
C PRO A 17 -3.33 -12.00 8.90
N LEU A 18 -3.70 -11.38 7.76
CA LEU A 18 -2.76 -11.09 6.67
C LEU A 18 -1.85 -9.89 6.97
N GLN A 19 -2.16 -9.05 7.98
CA GLN A 19 -1.34 -7.91 8.31
C GLN A 19 0.06 -8.32 8.79
N GLU A 20 1.01 -7.40 8.67
CA GLU A 20 2.33 -7.58 9.25
C GLU A 20 2.28 -7.48 10.78
N SER A 21 3.18 -8.19 11.47
CA SER A 21 3.16 -8.29 12.94
C SER A 21 3.35 -6.96 13.68
N TRP A 22 3.91 -5.97 12.99
CA TRP A 22 4.15 -4.61 13.49
C TRP A 22 3.03 -3.63 13.14
N ASP A 23 2.06 -4.05 12.32
CA ASP A 23 0.99 -3.21 11.79
C ASP A 23 -0.17 -3.03 12.77
N ASN A 24 -1.05 -2.08 12.48
CA ASN A 24 -2.26 -1.78 13.23
C ASN A 24 -3.44 -1.54 12.29
N ALA A 25 -3.73 -2.51 11.41
CA ALA A 25 -4.91 -2.45 10.54
C ALA A 25 -6.22 -2.67 11.33
N GLY A 26 -7.35 -2.39 10.70
CA GLY A 26 -8.69 -2.53 11.25
C GLY A 26 -9.24 -1.27 11.90
N LEU A 27 -10.13 -1.42 12.88
CA LEU A 27 -10.78 -0.31 13.56
C LEU A 27 -9.77 0.54 14.33
N GLN A 28 -9.72 1.84 14.02
CA GLN A 28 -8.85 2.80 14.69
C GLN A 28 -9.62 3.64 15.72
N ILE A 29 -10.78 4.17 15.35
CA ILE A 29 -11.59 5.09 16.15
C ILE A 29 -13.05 4.82 15.87
N GLY A 30 -13.92 4.97 16.87
CA GLY A 30 -15.34 5.18 16.73
C GLY A 30 -16.23 4.03 17.13
N LEU A 31 -17.52 4.19 16.85
CA LEU A 31 -18.62 3.32 17.30
C LEU A 31 -19.13 2.46 16.14
N THR A 32 -18.87 1.18 16.18
CA THR A 32 -19.23 0.22 15.12
C THR A 32 -20.74 -0.08 15.03
N GLU A 33 -21.51 0.20 16.08
CA GLU A 33 -22.96 0.01 16.11
C GLU A 33 -23.75 1.17 15.46
N ALA A 34 -23.09 2.29 15.15
CA ALA A 34 -23.72 3.41 14.45
C ALA A 34 -24.12 3.02 13.01
N GLU A 35 -25.19 3.64 12.50
CA GLU A 35 -25.56 3.50 11.09
C GLU A 35 -24.64 4.32 10.21
N VAL A 36 -24.25 3.76 9.05
CA VAL A 36 -23.41 4.46 8.07
C VAL A 36 -24.26 5.50 7.34
N SER A 37 -23.85 6.77 7.42
CA SER A 37 -24.41 7.86 6.61
C SER A 37 -23.69 8.03 5.27
N GLY A 38 -22.44 7.61 5.20
CA GLY A 38 -21.56 7.57 4.05
C GLY A 38 -20.13 7.19 4.47
N ALA A 39 -19.38 6.66 3.53
CA ALA A 39 -17.97 6.31 3.68
C ALA A 39 -17.10 7.25 2.83
N LEU A 40 -16.08 7.89 3.43
CA LEU A 40 -15.03 8.61 2.76
C LEU A 40 -13.79 7.72 2.68
N LEU A 41 -13.26 7.52 1.48
CA LEU A 41 -12.13 6.63 1.20
C LEU A 41 -10.87 7.47 0.92
N CYS A 42 -9.77 7.20 1.61
CA CYS A 42 -8.54 7.98 1.49
C CYS A 42 -7.30 7.10 1.62
N LEU A 43 -6.14 7.64 1.25
CA LEU A 43 -4.86 6.98 1.53
C LEU A 43 -4.50 7.24 3.01
N ASP A 44 -4.39 8.48 3.40
CA ASP A 44 -4.01 8.90 4.75
C ASP A 44 -5.17 9.64 5.44
N VAL A 45 -5.25 9.52 6.77
CA VAL A 45 -6.22 10.26 7.59
C VAL A 45 -5.56 11.49 8.20
N THR A 46 -5.99 12.67 7.75
CA THR A 46 -5.53 13.98 8.25
C THR A 46 -6.71 14.79 8.78
N GLU A 47 -6.43 15.90 9.50
CA GLU A 47 -7.49 16.83 9.94
C GLU A 47 -8.33 17.31 8.74
N SER A 48 -7.70 17.60 7.59
CA SER A 48 -8.39 18.04 6.37
C SER A 48 -9.31 16.95 5.78
N VAL A 49 -8.90 15.68 5.85
CA VAL A 49 -9.75 14.54 5.42
C VAL A 49 -10.95 14.36 6.37
N VAL A 50 -10.76 14.54 7.67
CA VAL A 50 -11.86 14.53 8.64
C VAL A 50 -12.83 15.67 8.35
N ASP A 51 -12.34 16.88 8.07
CA ASP A 51 -13.17 18.02 7.68
C ASP A 51 -13.92 17.78 6.35
N GLU A 52 -13.29 17.08 5.41
CA GLU A 52 -13.98 16.65 4.17
C GLU A 52 -15.09 15.65 4.46
N ALA A 53 -14.86 14.67 5.34
CA ALA A 53 -15.89 13.70 5.74
C ALA A 53 -17.11 14.41 6.34
N ILE A 54 -16.89 15.39 7.23
CA ILE A 54 -17.95 16.22 7.83
C ILE A 54 -18.73 16.95 6.75
N ARG A 55 -18.04 17.68 5.86
CA ARG A 55 -18.69 18.44 4.77
C ARG A 55 -19.52 17.56 3.86
N ARG A 56 -19.10 16.34 3.61
CA ARG A 56 -19.77 15.39 2.74
C ARG A 56 -20.80 14.51 3.46
N GLY A 57 -20.97 14.72 4.76
CA GLY A 57 -21.93 13.95 5.59
C GLY A 57 -21.57 12.48 5.68
N CYS A 58 -20.27 12.15 5.73
CA CYS A 58 -19.75 10.80 5.95
C CYS A 58 -19.36 10.65 7.41
N ASN A 59 -19.86 9.61 8.08
CA ASN A 59 -19.47 9.27 9.45
C ASN A 59 -18.53 8.08 9.53
N LEU A 60 -18.09 7.55 8.39
CA LEU A 60 -17.08 6.52 8.27
C LEU A 60 -15.94 7.01 7.35
N ILE A 61 -14.70 6.91 7.81
CA ILE A 61 -13.51 7.05 7.00
C ILE A 61 -12.88 5.66 6.87
N VAL A 62 -12.61 5.22 5.65
CA VAL A 62 -11.82 4.02 5.39
C VAL A 62 -10.54 4.45 4.70
N SER A 63 -9.41 4.24 5.38
CA SER A 63 -8.09 4.60 4.89
C SER A 63 -7.26 3.37 4.54
N HIS A 64 -6.22 3.58 3.75
CA HIS A 64 -5.15 2.60 3.62
C HIS A 64 -4.24 2.67 4.85
N HIS A 65 -3.57 3.78 5.05
CA HIS A 65 -2.65 3.94 6.18
C HIS A 65 -3.38 4.10 7.52
N PRO A 66 -2.91 3.42 8.59
CA PRO A 66 -3.50 3.56 9.91
C PRO A 66 -3.14 4.91 10.54
N LEU A 67 -4.16 5.65 10.97
CA LEU A 67 -3.97 6.88 11.74
C LEU A 67 -3.22 6.62 13.05
N LEU A 68 -3.51 5.49 13.69
CA LEU A 68 -2.90 5.06 14.94
C LEU A 68 -1.80 4.00 14.69
N PHE A 69 -0.87 4.28 13.77
CA PHE A 69 0.24 3.38 13.49
C PHE A 69 1.08 3.05 14.74
N ARG A 70 1.23 4.03 15.63
CA ARG A 70 1.83 3.86 16.97
C ARG A 70 0.81 4.21 18.04
N GLY A 71 0.79 3.43 19.15
CA GLY A 71 -0.10 3.69 20.27
C GLY A 71 0.09 5.10 20.85
N LEU A 72 -1.03 5.78 21.11
CA LEU A 72 -1.02 7.09 21.74
C LEU A 72 -0.94 6.94 23.27
N LYS A 73 -0.04 7.68 23.91
CA LYS A 73 0.02 7.81 25.38
C LYS A 73 -0.95 8.87 25.91
N GLN A 74 -1.38 9.80 25.04
CA GLN A 74 -2.31 10.89 25.39
C GLN A 74 -3.03 11.35 24.13
N VAL A 75 -4.22 11.91 24.30
CA VAL A 75 -5.00 12.56 23.24
C VAL A 75 -5.11 14.05 23.58
N ALA A 76 -4.25 14.86 22.99
CA ALA A 76 -4.15 16.31 23.20
C ALA A 76 -4.09 17.06 21.85
N ASP A 77 -3.21 18.02 21.71
CA ASP A 77 -3.03 18.83 20.50
C ASP A 77 -1.55 18.97 20.09
N MET A 78 -0.69 18.12 20.66
CA MET A 78 0.77 18.23 20.51
C MET A 78 1.28 17.91 19.10
N ASN A 79 0.56 17.08 18.34
CA ASN A 79 0.91 16.73 16.97
C ASN A 79 -0.36 16.52 16.13
N ASP A 80 -0.17 16.33 14.84
CA ASP A 80 -1.22 16.11 13.84
C ASP A 80 -2.09 14.90 14.15
N VAL A 81 -1.49 13.76 14.51
CA VAL A 81 -2.23 12.52 14.84
C VAL A 81 -3.18 12.77 16.03
N GLN A 82 -2.68 13.38 17.11
CA GLN A 82 -3.52 13.67 18.29
C GLN A 82 -4.68 14.62 17.95
N ARG A 83 -4.42 15.66 17.16
CA ARG A 83 -5.46 16.61 16.72
C ARG A 83 -6.50 15.91 15.84
N THR A 84 -6.05 15.09 14.89
CA THR A 84 -6.93 14.32 14.00
C THR A 84 -7.80 13.34 14.78
N VAL A 85 -7.21 12.56 15.70
CA VAL A 85 -7.95 11.64 16.60
C VAL A 85 -9.01 12.40 17.39
N ARG A 86 -8.60 13.50 18.05
CA ARG A 86 -9.52 14.33 18.83
C ARG A 86 -10.66 14.89 17.98
N ARG A 87 -10.36 15.31 16.75
CA ARG A 87 -11.36 15.82 15.80
C ARG A 87 -12.35 14.73 15.41
N ALA A 88 -11.86 13.55 15.02
CA ALA A 88 -12.71 12.41 14.63
C ALA A 88 -13.64 11.98 15.79
N ILE A 89 -13.11 11.87 17.03
CA ILE A 89 -13.92 11.52 18.21
C ILE A 89 -15.00 12.56 18.48
N LYS A 90 -14.66 13.86 18.41
CA LYS A 90 -15.61 14.95 18.67
C LYS A 90 -16.79 14.97 17.71
N GLU A 91 -16.57 14.57 16.47
CA GLU A 91 -17.57 14.59 15.39
C GLU A 91 -18.19 13.20 15.14
N ASP A 92 -18.00 12.25 16.05
CA ASP A 92 -18.51 10.88 15.98
C ASP A 92 -18.16 10.16 14.66
N ILE A 93 -16.96 10.45 14.09
CA ILE A 93 -16.46 9.81 12.89
C ILE A 93 -15.72 8.54 13.25
N CYS A 94 -16.13 7.42 12.65
CA CYS A 94 -15.43 6.15 12.73
C CYS A 94 -14.29 6.12 11.71
N VAL A 95 -13.12 5.62 12.10
CA VAL A 95 -11.94 5.45 11.24
C VAL A 95 -11.53 3.99 11.24
N VAL A 96 -11.42 3.42 10.05
CA VAL A 96 -10.98 2.04 9.79
C VAL A 96 -9.82 2.10 8.81
N SER A 97 -8.78 1.30 9.02
CA SER A 97 -7.64 1.21 8.12
C SER A 97 -7.48 -0.21 7.56
N MET A 98 -7.26 -0.30 6.25
CA MET A 98 -6.95 -1.52 5.53
C MET A 98 -5.54 -1.35 4.93
N HIS A 99 -4.53 -1.75 5.69
CA HIS A 99 -3.11 -1.49 5.42
C HIS A 99 -2.42 -2.74 4.89
N THR A 100 -1.42 -3.27 5.60
CA THR A 100 -0.67 -4.42 5.10
C THR A 100 -1.50 -5.69 4.93
N ASN A 101 -2.64 -5.80 5.62
CA ASN A 101 -3.60 -6.86 5.34
C ASN A 101 -4.19 -6.74 3.91
N LEU A 102 -4.39 -5.52 3.41
CA LEU A 102 -4.87 -5.27 2.05
C LEU A 102 -3.74 -5.43 1.03
N ASP A 103 -2.49 -5.03 1.37
CA ASP A 103 -1.31 -5.28 0.53
C ASP A 103 -1.10 -6.77 0.30
N ASN A 104 -1.29 -7.56 1.35
CA ASN A 104 -1.08 -9.01 1.36
C ASN A 104 -2.30 -9.81 0.87
N ALA A 105 -3.43 -9.14 0.58
CA ALA A 105 -4.64 -9.81 0.11
C ALA A 105 -4.55 -10.15 -1.39
N GLN A 106 -5.19 -11.26 -1.76
CA GLN A 106 -5.51 -11.53 -3.16
C GLN A 106 -6.42 -10.41 -3.68
N ASP A 107 -6.14 -9.91 -4.89
CA ASP A 107 -6.84 -8.79 -5.53
C ASP A 107 -6.75 -7.46 -4.76
N GLY A 108 -5.77 -7.32 -3.87
CA GLY A 108 -5.46 -6.11 -3.11
C GLY A 108 -4.62 -5.09 -3.88
N VAL A 109 -3.81 -4.32 -3.15
CA VAL A 109 -3.08 -3.16 -3.68
C VAL A 109 -2.18 -3.52 -4.86
N ASN A 110 -1.35 -4.56 -4.73
CA ASN A 110 -0.38 -4.95 -5.75
C ASN A 110 -1.04 -5.45 -7.04
N PHE A 111 -2.21 -6.09 -6.92
CA PHE A 111 -3.04 -6.46 -8.06
C PHE A 111 -3.62 -5.24 -8.76
N LYS A 112 -4.03 -4.20 -8.00
CA LYS A 112 -4.50 -2.93 -8.58
C LYS A 112 -3.42 -2.21 -9.36
N ILE A 113 -2.20 -2.18 -8.85
CA ILE A 113 -1.04 -1.63 -9.60
C ILE A 113 -0.82 -2.42 -10.89
N ALA A 114 -0.86 -3.75 -10.85
CA ALA A 114 -0.72 -4.59 -12.03
C ALA A 114 -1.83 -4.36 -13.07
N GLU A 115 -3.08 -4.18 -12.62
CA GLU A 115 -4.21 -3.79 -13.48
C GLU A 115 -3.95 -2.45 -14.17
N ARG A 116 -3.49 -1.44 -13.44
CA ARG A 116 -3.11 -0.12 -13.97
C ARG A 116 -2.00 -0.23 -15.03
N LEU A 117 -1.07 -1.14 -14.83
CA LEU A 117 -0.01 -1.45 -15.78
C LEU A 117 -0.46 -2.40 -16.92
N GLY A 118 -1.75 -2.63 -17.09
CA GLY A 118 -2.35 -3.25 -18.27
C GLY A 118 -2.57 -4.76 -18.18
N GLN A 119 -2.50 -5.37 -16.98
CA GLN A 119 -2.79 -6.80 -16.83
C GLN A 119 -4.10 -7.04 -16.09
N THR A 120 -5.00 -7.79 -16.69
CA THR A 120 -6.31 -8.14 -16.12
C THR A 120 -6.28 -9.32 -15.14
N CYS A 121 -5.20 -10.08 -15.09
CA CYS A 121 -5.01 -11.23 -14.19
C CYS A 121 -3.53 -11.39 -13.83
N PRO A 122 -2.99 -10.60 -12.90
CA PRO A 122 -1.63 -10.79 -12.42
C PRO A 122 -1.49 -12.13 -11.72
N GLN A 123 -0.34 -12.77 -11.88
CA GLN A 123 -0.05 -14.04 -11.23
C GLN A 123 0.53 -13.78 -9.85
N THR A 124 0.03 -14.50 -8.84
CA THR A 124 0.75 -14.63 -7.57
C THR A 124 2.14 -15.24 -7.89
N PRO A 125 3.21 -14.71 -7.30
CA PRO A 125 4.53 -15.24 -7.55
C PRO A 125 4.61 -16.71 -7.14
N PRO A 126 5.45 -17.53 -7.81
CA PRO A 126 5.78 -18.85 -7.31
C PRO A 126 6.40 -18.72 -5.91
N PRO A 127 6.19 -19.69 -5.02
CA PRO A 127 6.83 -19.68 -3.71
C PRO A 127 8.34 -19.47 -3.89
N ALA A 128 8.90 -18.53 -3.14
CA ALA A 128 10.33 -18.23 -3.21
C ALA A 128 11.14 -19.52 -3.01
N PRO A 129 12.17 -19.77 -3.81
CA PRO A 129 13.05 -20.92 -3.58
C PRO A 129 13.65 -20.79 -2.17
N PRO A 130 13.83 -21.92 -1.42
CA PRO A 130 14.39 -21.86 -0.08
C PRO A 130 15.70 -21.07 -0.13
N ARG A 131 15.82 -20.04 0.71
CA ARG A 131 17.04 -19.22 0.81
C ARG A 131 18.21 -20.18 1.04
N LYS A 132 19.12 -20.25 0.08
CA LYS A 132 20.42 -20.87 0.37
C LYS A 132 20.97 -20.16 1.60
N GLU A 133 21.40 -20.94 2.61
CA GLU A 133 22.03 -20.42 3.81
C GLU A 133 23.10 -19.39 3.40
N ARG A 134 22.72 -18.14 3.35
CA ARG A 134 23.66 -17.02 3.30
C ARG A 134 24.17 -16.90 4.72
N GLY A 135 25.49 -16.85 4.88
CA GLY A 135 26.11 -16.58 6.18
C GLY A 135 25.38 -15.44 6.88
N GLU A 136 25.31 -15.50 8.20
CA GLU A 136 24.52 -14.63 9.09
C GLU A 136 24.23 -13.25 8.49
N ALA A 137 22.95 -12.94 8.33
CA ALA A 137 22.54 -11.64 7.83
C ALA A 137 23.23 -10.53 8.64
N PRO A 138 23.74 -9.47 8.01
CA PRO A 138 24.36 -8.38 8.75
C PRO A 138 23.38 -7.88 9.82
N PRO A 139 23.82 -7.54 11.03
CA PRO A 139 22.95 -7.13 12.12
C PRO A 139 22.11 -5.95 11.66
N LEU A 140 20.78 -6.04 11.92
CA LEU A 140 19.81 -4.99 11.60
C LEU A 140 20.35 -3.62 12.02
N THR A 141 20.25 -2.65 11.13
CA THR A 141 20.58 -1.26 11.45
C THR A 141 19.64 -0.72 12.54
N PRO A 142 20.06 0.29 13.32
CA PRO A 142 19.19 0.89 14.34
C PRO A 142 17.81 1.30 13.78
N SER A 143 17.74 1.84 12.56
CA SER A 143 16.51 2.22 11.89
C SER A 143 15.61 1.02 11.54
N GLN A 144 16.18 -0.14 11.23
CA GLN A 144 15.43 -1.37 10.97
C GLN A 144 14.87 -1.98 12.27
N LYS A 145 15.65 -1.91 13.38
CA LYS A 145 15.18 -2.33 14.72
C LYS A 145 14.05 -1.43 15.23
N GLU A 146 14.13 -0.13 14.98
CA GLU A 146 13.10 0.83 15.35
C GLU A 146 11.80 0.67 14.55
N ARG A 147 11.88 0.16 13.31
CA ARG A 147 10.72 -0.17 12.47
C ARG A 147 10.09 -1.52 12.81
N GLY A 148 10.60 -2.24 13.81
CA GLY A 148 10.04 -3.52 14.23
C GLY A 148 10.22 -4.64 13.19
N ILE A 149 11.20 -4.52 12.29
CA ILE A 149 11.55 -5.59 11.34
C ILE A 149 12.16 -6.74 12.15
N VAL A 150 11.29 -7.57 12.69
CA VAL A 150 11.64 -8.88 13.23
C VAL A 150 11.78 -9.79 12.01
N GLY A 151 12.81 -10.62 11.97
CA GLY A 151 13.07 -11.54 10.89
C GLY A 151 11.77 -12.26 10.47
N MET A 152 11.39 -12.09 9.22
CA MET A 152 10.12 -12.57 8.68
C MET A 152 10.04 -14.08 8.79
N GLY A 153 8.93 -14.58 9.34
CA GLY A 153 8.58 -16.00 9.22
C GLY A 153 8.46 -16.40 7.75
N ASP A 154 8.83 -17.63 7.44
CA ASP A 154 9.05 -18.15 6.08
C ASP A 154 7.79 -18.29 5.20
N GLU A 155 6.64 -17.69 5.51
CA GLU A 155 5.43 -17.79 4.71
C GLU A 155 5.18 -16.52 3.90
N GLN A 156 5.41 -16.61 2.59
CA GLN A 156 5.04 -15.57 1.63
C GLN A 156 3.52 -15.41 1.59
N LYS A 157 3.02 -14.20 1.84
CA LYS A 157 1.61 -13.88 1.79
C LYS A 157 1.14 -13.70 0.34
N PRO A 158 -0.11 -14.07 0.00
CA PRO A 158 -0.58 -14.16 -1.39
C PRO A 158 -0.41 -12.88 -2.22
N GLY A 159 -0.58 -11.71 -1.60
CA GLY A 159 -0.53 -10.42 -2.27
C GLY A 159 0.72 -9.59 -2.01
N GLN A 160 1.68 -10.09 -1.23
CA GLN A 160 2.84 -9.30 -0.79
C GLN A 160 3.61 -8.63 -1.94
N TRP A 161 3.66 -9.27 -3.08
CA TRP A 161 4.05 -8.73 -4.36
C TRP A 161 3.44 -9.57 -5.49
N VAL A 162 3.37 -9.03 -6.68
CA VAL A 162 2.82 -9.76 -7.85
C VAL A 162 3.78 -9.69 -9.03
N MET A 163 3.71 -10.70 -9.90
CA MET A 163 4.45 -10.74 -11.16
C MET A 163 3.52 -10.42 -12.31
N LEU A 164 3.85 -9.37 -13.06
CA LEU A 164 3.22 -8.99 -14.30
C LEU A 164 4.08 -9.44 -15.48
N THR A 165 3.48 -9.99 -16.52
CA THR A 165 4.15 -10.22 -17.81
C THR A 165 3.58 -9.26 -18.83
N LEU A 166 4.41 -8.35 -19.37
CA LEU A 166 4.00 -7.42 -20.42
C LEU A 166 3.65 -8.17 -21.71
N GLU A 167 2.63 -7.71 -22.43
CA GLU A 167 2.22 -8.30 -23.72
C GLU A 167 3.36 -8.29 -24.76
N ALA A 168 4.15 -7.23 -24.77
CA ALA A 168 5.36 -7.13 -25.58
C ALA A 168 6.52 -6.61 -24.73
N PRO A 169 7.75 -7.12 -24.95
CA PRO A 169 8.93 -6.61 -24.27
C PRO A 169 9.14 -5.12 -24.57
N MET A 170 9.50 -4.34 -23.56
CA MET A 170 9.79 -2.90 -23.67
C MET A 170 11.26 -2.60 -23.43
N GLU A 171 11.78 -1.62 -24.16
CA GLU A 171 13.07 -1.01 -23.86
C GLU A 171 13.01 -0.30 -22.51
N SER A 172 14.10 -0.32 -21.76
CA SER A 172 14.14 0.10 -20.35
C SER A 172 13.63 1.54 -20.12
N ARG A 173 14.06 2.50 -20.93
CA ARG A 173 13.58 3.90 -20.81
C ARG A 173 12.08 4.01 -21.12
N THR A 174 11.64 3.34 -22.17
CA THR A 174 10.22 3.30 -22.55
C THR A 174 9.38 2.69 -21.43
N PHE A 175 9.89 1.64 -20.78
CA PHE A 175 9.23 1.02 -19.63
C PHE A 175 9.08 1.98 -18.45
N VAL A 176 10.15 2.70 -18.07
CA VAL A 176 10.09 3.67 -16.96
C VAL A 176 9.08 4.79 -17.26
N GLU A 177 9.06 5.33 -18.48
CA GLU A 177 8.07 6.35 -18.87
C GLU A 177 6.65 5.76 -18.91
N TYR A 178 6.49 4.52 -19.36
CA TYR A 178 5.19 3.81 -19.32
C TYR A 178 4.67 3.67 -17.88
N VAL A 179 5.52 3.24 -16.94
CA VAL A 179 5.13 3.11 -15.53
C VAL A 179 4.73 4.47 -14.96
N LYS A 180 5.50 5.52 -15.23
CA LYS A 180 5.16 6.90 -14.79
C LYS A 180 3.79 7.34 -15.31
N ASP A 181 3.52 7.16 -16.60
CA ASP A 181 2.25 7.55 -17.20
C ASP A 181 1.07 6.78 -16.60
N ARG A 182 1.19 5.47 -16.50
CA ARG A 182 0.11 4.60 -15.98
C ARG A 182 -0.18 4.81 -14.50
N MET A 183 0.83 5.20 -13.72
CA MET A 183 0.74 5.44 -12.27
C MET A 183 0.60 6.93 -11.93
N GLU A 184 0.46 7.80 -12.92
CA GLU A 184 0.32 9.26 -12.74
C GLU A 184 1.48 9.88 -11.95
N ALA A 185 2.67 9.25 -12.02
CA ALA A 185 3.85 9.68 -11.28
C ALA A 185 4.60 10.80 -12.03
N GLN A 186 4.92 11.88 -11.32
CA GLN A 186 5.66 13.00 -11.92
C GLN A 186 7.12 12.65 -12.23
N CYS A 187 7.72 11.80 -11.41
CA CYS A 187 9.09 11.31 -11.62
C CYS A 187 9.21 9.84 -11.20
N ALA A 188 10.32 9.22 -11.59
CA ALA A 188 10.74 7.92 -11.10
C ALA A 188 12.24 7.94 -10.83
N MET A 189 12.67 7.27 -9.75
CA MET A 189 14.08 6.97 -9.51
C MET A 189 14.38 5.57 -10.03
N CYS A 190 15.50 5.42 -10.71
CA CYS A 190 15.93 4.12 -11.24
C CYS A 190 17.44 3.94 -11.12
N ASN A 191 17.89 2.69 -11.16
CA ASN A 191 19.31 2.35 -11.39
C ASN A 191 19.69 2.59 -12.87
N GLY A 192 20.92 2.25 -13.26
CA GLY A 192 21.34 2.31 -14.66
C GLY A 192 20.39 1.54 -15.58
N LEU A 193 20.00 2.15 -16.72
CA LEU A 193 19.06 1.53 -17.66
C LEU A 193 19.62 0.22 -18.22
N MET A 194 18.77 -0.79 -18.27
CA MET A 194 19.13 -2.10 -18.78
C MET A 194 19.29 -2.08 -20.32
N HIS A 195 20.21 -2.89 -20.83
CA HIS A 195 20.44 -3.04 -22.28
C HIS A 195 19.56 -4.11 -22.91
N ARG A 196 18.93 -4.97 -22.09
CA ARG A 196 17.94 -5.95 -22.55
C ARG A 196 16.51 -5.46 -22.32
N PRO A 197 15.56 -5.91 -23.13
CA PRO A 197 14.15 -5.53 -22.96
C PRO A 197 13.58 -6.12 -21.66
N ILE A 198 12.59 -5.42 -21.11
CA ILE A 198 11.83 -5.77 -19.90
C ILE A 198 10.53 -6.44 -20.33
N GLN A 199 10.22 -7.59 -19.75
CA GLN A 199 8.97 -8.30 -19.98
C GLN A 199 8.32 -8.78 -18.67
N LYS A 200 9.11 -9.27 -17.70
CA LYS A 200 8.60 -9.72 -16.41
C LYS A 200 8.83 -8.61 -15.37
N VAL A 201 7.75 -8.13 -14.80
CA VAL A 201 7.77 -7.00 -13.87
C VAL A 201 7.23 -7.45 -12.52
N ALA A 202 8.06 -7.38 -11.49
CA ALA A 202 7.61 -7.53 -10.11
C ALA A 202 7.06 -6.20 -9.60
N ILE A 203 6.00 -6.25 -8.77
CA ILE A 203 5.29 -5.08 -8.27
C ILE A 203 5.06 -5.22 -6.77
N CYS A 204 5.46 -4.20 -6.02
CA CYS A 204 5.10 -4.01 -4.62
C CYS A 204 4.88 -2.51 -4.35
N GLY A 205 3.65 -2.10 -4.01
CA GLY A 205 3.34 -0.74 -3.58
C GLY A 205 4.05 -0.39 -2.27
N GLY A 206 4.09 0.91 -1.95
CA GLY A 206 4.73 1.41 -0.74
C GLY A 206 6.22 1.11 -0.64
N ALA A 207 6.67 0.70 0.54
CA ALA A 207 8.07 0.39 0.83
C ALA A 207 8.37 -1.09 0.57
N GLY A 208 8.65 -1.46 -0.68
CA GLY A 208 8.93 -2.84 -1.10
C GLY A 208 10.42 -3.22 -1.15
N ASP A 209 11.32 -2.38 -0.68
CA ASP A 209 12.77 -2.55 -0.78
C ASP A 209 13.30 -3.88 -0.23
N PHE A 210 12.64 -4.44 0.77
CA PHE A 210 13.00 -5.72 1.41
C PHE A 210 12.77 -6.94 0.49
N LEU A 211 12.02 -6.80 -0.60
CA LEU A 211 11.69 -7.86 -1.55
C LEU A 211 12.67 -7.97 -2.73
N LEU A 212 13.65 -7.07 -2.84
CA LEU A 212 14.52 -6.99 -4.02
C LEU A 212 15.18 -8.33 -4.34
N ASP A 213 15.75 -9.00 -3.36
CA ASP A 213 16.39 -10.32 -3.54
C ASP A 213 15.39 -11.39 -4.00
N ASP A 214 14.16 -11.37 -3.48
CA ASP A 214 13.13 -12.36 -3.79
C ASP A 214 12.60 -12.19 -5.22
N VAL A 215 12.39 -10.94 -5.67
CA VAL A 215 11.94 -10.67 -7.05
C VAL A 215 13.04 -10.96 -8.08
N ILE A 216 14.31 -10.75 -7.74
CA ILE A 216 15.46 -11.15 -8.57
C ILE A 216 15.49 -12.69 -8.69
N ALA A 217 15.38 -13.39 -7.57
CA ALA A 217 15.37 -14.86 -7.55
C ALA A 217 14.18 -15.45 -8.35
N ALA A 218 13.06 -14.75 -8.40
CA ALA A 218 11.88 -15.11 -9.20
C ALA A 218 12.06 -14.81 -10.70
N GLY A 219 13.17 -14.17 -11.10
CA GLY A 219 13.51 -13.88 -12.50
C GLY A 219 12.75 -12.68 -13.08
N ALA A 220 12.45 -11.67 -12.27
CA ALA A 220 11.91 -10.41 -12.74
C ALA A 220 12.95 -9.65 -13.58
N ASP A 221 12.49 -9.00 -14.65
CA ASP A 221 13.32 -8.07 -15.45
C ASP A 221 13.29 -6.67 -14.84
N ALA A 222 12.19 -6.32 -14.17
CA ALA A 222 12.03 -5.05 -13.48
C ALA A 222 11.31 -5.21 -12.15
N PHE A 223 11.57 -4.27 -11.23
CA PHE A 223 10.86 -4.15 -9.96
C PHE A 223 10.29 -2.74 -9.81
N VAL A 224 8.96 -2.63 -9.72
CA VAL A 224 8.23 -1.39 -9.49
C VAL A 224 7.82 -1.33 -8.03
N THR A 225 8.22 -0.27 -7.33
CA THR A 225 7.89 -0.05 -5.91
C THR A 225 7.76 1.43 -5.60
N GLY A 226 7.20 1.77 -4.42
CA GLY A 226 7.05 3.15 -3.96
C GLY A 226 8.33 3.72 -3.35
N GLU A 227 9.07 2.91 -2.59
CA GLU A 227 10.29 3.34 -1.89
C GLU A 227 11.41 2.32 -1.99
N MET A 228 12.65 2.83 -2.03
CA MET A 228 13.87 2.02 -1.97
C MET A 228 15.02 2.82 -1.36
N ASN A 229 15.79 2.19 -0.49
CA ASN A 229 16.95 2.81 0.12
C ASN A 229 18.11 2.97 -0.88
N TYR A 230 18.85 4.08 -0.78
CA TYR A 230 19.95 4.44 -1.69
C TYR A 230 20.93 3.29 -1.96
N HIS A 231 21.35 2.55 -0.92
CA HIS A 231 22.36 1.50 -1.06
C HIS A 231 21.86 0.24 -1.78
N GLN A 232 20.55 0.07 -1.93
CA GLN A 232 19.97 -1.08 -2.64
C GLN A 232 19.98 -0.94 -4.17
N TYR A 233 20.36 0.23 -4.69
CA TYR A 233 20.55 0.42 -6.12
C TYR A 233 21.87 -0.13 -6.65
N PHE A 234 22.86 -0.39 -5.77
CA PHE A 234 24.18 -0.88 -6.17
C PHE A 234 24.20 -2.38 -6.37
N GLY A 235 25.05 -2.83 -7.33
CA GLY A 235 25.32 -4.24 -7.56
C GLY A 235 24.27 -4.95 -8.42
N HIS A 236 23.26 -4.23 -8.89
CA HIS A 236 22.16 -4.78 -9.70
C HIS A 236 22.17 -4.23 -11.15
N GLU A 237 23.29 -3.66 -11.57
CA GLU A 237 23.46 -3.16 -12.94
C GLU A 237 23.31 -4.32 -13.94
N GLN A 238 22.40 -4.17 -14.89
CA GLN A 238 22.04 -5.19 -15.90
C GLN A 238 21.43 -6.49 -15.32
N GLU A 239 21.18 -6.59 -14.02
CA GLU A 239 20.46 -7.70 -13.39
C GLU A 239 18.95 -7.47 -13.40
N ILE A 240 18.52 -6.33 -12.87
CA ILE A 240 17.11 -5.92 -12.79
C ILE A 240 16.96 -4.41 -12.96
N GLN A 241 15.90 -3.95 -13.63
CA GLN A 241 15.54 -2.53 -13.67
C GLN A 241 14.73 -2.18 -12.43
N ILE A 242 15.33 -1.44 -11.52
CA ILE A 242 14.62 -0.85 -10.38
C ILE A 242 13.88 0.40 -10.87
N CYS A 243 12.59 0.52 -10.53
CA CYS A 243 11.75 1.66 -10.86
C CYS A 243 10.94 2.07 -9.63
N VAL A 244 11.35 3.16 -8.98
CA VAL A 244 10.73 3.70 -7.76
C VAL A 244 9.94 4.93 -8.10
N ILE A 245 8.62 4.88 -7.90
CA ILE A 245 7.67 5.91 -8.38
C ILE A 245 7.15 6.84 -7.30
N GLY A 246 7.45 6.57 -6.02
CA GLY A 246 6.92 7.28 -4.86
C GLY A 246 5.87 6.47 -4.12
N HIS A 247 5.85 6.61 -2.80
CA HIS A 247 4.94 5.88 -1.92
C HIS A 247 3.48 6.21 -2.27
N TYR A 248 3.14 7.49 -2.26
CA TYR A 248 1.80 7.96 -2.60
C TYR A 248 1.37 7.52 -4.00
N GLU A 249 2.22 7.70 -5.00
CA GLU A 249 1.95 7.37 -6.40
C GLU A 249 1.72 5.88 -6.62
N SER A 250 2.33 5.02 -5.79
CA SER A 250 2.12 3.57 -5.87
C SER A 250 0.82 3.11 -5.20
N GLU A 251 0.26 3.88 -4.26
CA GLU A 251 -0.83 3.39 -3.40
C GLU A 251 -2.13 4.20 -3.44
N HIS A 252 -2.15 5.41 -3.99
CA HIS A 252 -3.36 6.24 -3.94
C HIS A 252 -4.58 5.60 -4.63
N PHE A 253 -4.37 4.66 -5.55
CA PHE A 253 -5.42 3.88 -6.20
C PHE A 253 -6.04 2.82 -5.29
N THR A 254 -5.51 2.58 -4.11
CA THR A 254 -6.09 1.70 -3.08
C THR A 254 -7.52 2.12 -2.74
N THR A 255 -7.83 3.41 -2.82
CA THR A 255 -9.18 3.95 -2.62
C THR A 255 -10.21 3.38 -3.60
N GLU A 256 -9.79 3.01 -4.82
CA GLU A 256 -10.65 2.34 -5.80
C GLU A 256 -10.96 0.89 -5.37
N VAL A 257 -9.96 0.15 -4.86
CA VAL A 257 -10.16 -1.21 -4.32
C VAL A 257 -11.14 -1.18 -3.16
N LEU A 258 -10.96 -0.25 -2.22
CA LEU A 258 -11.86 -0.08 -1.07
C LEU A 258 -13.29 0.25 -1.51
N ARG A 259 -13.46 1.15 -2.49
CA ARG A 259 -14.77 1.49 -3.07
C ARG A 259 -15.43 0.26 -3.66
N ASP A 260 -14.72 -0.46 -4.53
CA ASP A 260 -15.27 -1.59 -5.27
C ASP A 260 -15.70 -2.72 -4.32
N VAL A 261 -14.96 -2.95 -3.24
CA VAL A 261 -15.33 -3.90 -2.18
C VAL A 261 -16.58 -3.45 -1.45
N ILE A 262 -16.66 -2.18 -1.01
CA ILE A 262 -17.83 -1.68 -0.25
C ILE A 262 -19.06 -1.65 -1.14
N GLU A 263 -18.98 -1.18 -2.37
CA GLU A 263 -20.13 -1.13 -3.29
C GLU A 263 -20.68 -2.52 -3.61
N ARG A 264 -19.81 -3.51 -3.75
CA ARG A 264 -20.20 -4.92 -4.00
C ARG A 264 -20.82 -5.59 -2.77
N GLU A 265 -20.19 -5.46 -1.61
CA GLU A 265 -20.54 -6.20 -0.40
C GLU A 265 -21.57 -5.47 0.49
N CYS A 266 -21.67 -4.15 0.35
CA CYS A 266 -22.48 -3.27 1.19
C CYS A 266 -23.40 -2.38 0.33
N PRO A 267 -24.33 -2.97 -0.45
CA PRO A 267 -25.18 -2.20 -1.34
C PRO A 267 -26.00 -1.15 -0.57
N GLY A 268 -25.97 0.09 -1.06
CA GLY A 268 -26.65 1.24 -0.46
C GLY A 268 -25.76 2.09 0.47
N VAL A 269 -24.55 1.70 0.76
CA VAL A 269 -23.57 2.58 1.38
C VAL A 269 -23.00 3.53 0.33
N ARG A 270 -23.19 4.84 0.55
CA ARG A 270 -22.62 5.87 -0.31
C ARG A 270 -21.11 5.97 -0.09
N CYS A 271 -20.30 5.68 -1.11
CA CYS A 271 -18.87 5.82 -1.10
C CYS A 271 -18.43 7.11 -1.79
N CYS A 272 -17.45 7.78 -1.21
CA CYS A 272 -16.81 8.96 -1.78
C CYS A 272 -15.29 8.78 -1.67
N ILE A 273 -14.56 8.89 -2.77
CA ILE A 273 -13.10 9.03 -2.71
C ILE A 273 -12.79 10.47 -2.28
N ALA A 274 -11.83 10.62 -1.35
CA ALA A 274 -11.40 11.93 -0.86
C ALA A 274 -10.77 12.76 -1.99
N GLU A 275 -11.15 14.03 -2.07
CA GLU A 275 -10.55 15.02 -2.97
C GLU A 275 -9.31 15.67 -2.34
N THR A 276 -9.20 15.59 -1.02
CA THR A 276 -8.05 16.08 -0.27
C THR A 276 -6.81 15.28 -0.62
N ASN A 277 -5.86 15.93 -1.30
CA ASN A 277 -4.56 15.33 -1.60
C ASN A 277 -3.69 15.31 -0.34
N THR A 278 -3.36 14.11 0.14
CA THR A 278 -2.57 13.90 1.36
C THR A 278 -1.07 13.68 1.08
N ASN A 279 -0.64 13.67 -0.20
CA ASN A 279 0.78 13.51 -0.54
C ASN A 279 1.62 14.63 0.09
N PRO A 280 2.54 14.34 1.03
CA PRO A 280 3.39 15.34 1.67
C PRO A 280 4.57 15.76 0.78
N ILE A 281 4.87 14.98 -0.27
CA ILE A 281 6.01 15.19 -1.16
C ILE A 281 5.59 16.09 -2.31
N ARG A 282 6.45 17.03 -2.67
CA ARG A 282 6.29 17.90 -3.85
C ARG A 282 7.54 17.79 -4.71
N TRP A 283 7.33 17.57 -5.99
CA TRP A 283 8.39 17.60 -6.99
C TRP A 283 8.54 19.04 -7.51
N VAL A 284 9.74 19.60 -7.46
CA VAL A 284 10.07 21.00 -7.86
C VAL A 284 11.09 21.00 -8.98
#